data_ae7fb9f19d4e9784051ec6809e1d7b10
#
_entry.id   ae7fb9f19d4e9784051ec6809e1d7b10
#
_cell.length_a   1.000
_cell.length_b   1.000
_cell.length_c   1.000
_cell.angle_alpha   90.00
_cell.angle_beta   90.00
_cell.angle_gamma   90.00
#
_symmetry.space_group_name_H-M   'P 1'
#
loop_
_entity.id
_entity.type
_entity.pdbx_description
1 polymer ?
#
loop_
_entity_poly.entity_id
_entity_poly.type
_entity_poly.pdbx_seq_one_letter_code
_entity_poly.pdbx_strand_id
1 'polypeptide(L)'
;MSDDAVISDNERLAGDRVYLRPVHLTDCGERYQGWLADAEVNQFLETRWAEHTGDSIREFVSRMRESDSDYLFAIIEADGDRHIGNIKLGSINPVHRHADVSYFIGERDMWGKGIATEAIRIATRFGFERLKLHRVQAVVSSANIRSAKALERAGFFREGLAREKLWTGDGWSDQVSYGILGIPPVD
;
A
#
# COMPACT_ATOMS: atom_id res chain seq x y z
N MET A 1 3.20 -18.85 12.05
CA MET A 1 3.88 -17.53 11.84
C MET A 1 4.92 -17.41 12.93
N SER A 2 6.14 -16.94 12.63
CA SER A 2 7.19 -16.70 13.63
C SER A 2 6.80 -15.51 14.50
N ASP A 3 7.28 -15.45 15.78
CA ASP A 3 7.05 -14.30 16.67
C ASP A 3 7.51 -12.96 16.05
N ASP A 4 8.42 -13.00 15.08
CA ASP A 4 8.91 -11.84 14.33
C ASP A 4 7.86 -11.20 13.37
N ALA A 5 6.78 -11.91 13.06
CA ALA A 5 5.72 -11.41 12.17
C ALA A 5 4.76 -10.44 12.88
N VAL A 6 4.72 -10.46 14.22
CA VAL A 6 3.85 -9.60 14.99
C VAL A 6 4.44 -8.18 15.02
N ILE A 7 3.69 -7.21 14.50
CA ILE A 7 4.02 -5.80 14.60
C ILE A 7 3.23 -5.18 15.77
N SER A 8 3.90 -4.52 16.68
CA SER A 8 3.23 -3.85 17.79
C SER A 8 2.57 -2.54 17.34
N ASP A 9 1.51 -2.10 18.03
CA ASP A 9 0.76 -0.88 17.68
C ASP A 9 1.62 0.40 17.62
N ASN A 10 2.68 0.44 18.42
CA ASN A 10 3.59 1.60 18.51
C ASN A 10 4.86 1.42 17.69
N GLU A 11 5.01 0.31 16.97
CA GLU A 11 6.20 0.06 16.17
C GLU A 11 6.24 0.96 14.94
N ARG A 12 7.44 1.48 14.68
CA ARG A 12 7.73 2.32 13.52
C ARG A 12 8.72 1.62 12.61
N LEU A 13 8.32 1.35 11.38
CA LEU A 13 9.22 0.88 10.33
C LEU A 13 9.85 2.12 9.69
N ALA A 14 11.08 2.42 10.05
CA ALA A 14 11.75 3.67 9.70
C ALA A 14 12.18 3.75 8.24
N GLY A 15 12.07 4.95 7.67
CA GLY A 15 12.68 5.43 6.44
C GLY A 15 13.32 6.80 6.69
N ASP A 16 13.67 7.52 5.61
CA ASP A 16 14.32 8.83 5.68
C ASP A 16 13.29 9.96 5.80
N ARG A 17 12.28 9.97 4.92
CA ARG A 17 11.23 11.01 4.83
C ARG A 17 9.90 10.57 5.43
N VAL A 18 9.68 9.27 5.47
CA VAL A 18 8.49 8.67 6.06
C VAL A 18 8.84 7.47 6.92
N TYR A 19 7.96 7.16 7.84
CA TYR A 19 7.93 5.86 8.50
C TYR A 19 6.54 5.24 8.37
N LEU A 20 6.45 3.93 8.54
CA LEU A 20 5.20 3.19 8.57
C LEU A 20 4.90 2.73 9.99
N ARG A 21 3.65 2.81 10.40
CA ARG A 21 3.12 2.20 11.61
C ARG A 21 1.76 1.57 11.32
N PRO A 22 1.28 0.62 12.14
CA PRO A 22 -0.09 0.15 12.00
C PRO A 22 -1.10 1.31 11.98
N VAL A 23 -2.14 1.20 11.15
CA VAL A 23 -3.23 2.18 11.17
C VAL A 23 -4.03 1.98 12.45
N HIS A 24 -4.31 3.07 13.16
CA HIS A 24 -5.13 3.08 14.37
C HIS A 24 -6.57 3.50 14.04
N LEU A 25 -7.54 3.12 14.88
CA LEU A 25 -8.91 3.58 14.74
C LEU A 25 -9.05 5.11 14.91
N THR A 26 -8.11 5.72 15.61
CA THR A 26 -8.01 7.19 15.73
C THR A 26 -7.62 7.89 14.43
N ASP A 27 -7.02 7.17 13.48
CA ASP A 27 -6.69 7.71 12.15
C ASP A 27 -7.92 7.80 11.23
N CYS A 28 -9.02 7.11 11.58
CA CYS A 28 -10.27 7.04 10.79
C CYS A 28 -11.14 8.29 10.96
N GLY A 29 -10.55 9.48 10.85
CA GLY A 29 -11.22 10.76 10.99
C GLY A 29 -11.50 11.43 9.63
N GLU A 30 -11.92 12.71 9.71
CA GLU A 30 -12.26 13.54 8.56
C GLU A 30 -11.16 13.60 7.48
N ARG A 31 -9.89 13.56 7.89
CA ARG A 31 -8.75 13.56 6.96
C ARG A 31 -8.76 12.32 6.07
N TYR A 32 -8.87 11.13 6.63
CA TYR A 32 -8.89 9.89 5.83
C TYR A 32 -10.14 9.85 4.94
N GLN A 33 -11.30 10.23 5.48
CA GLN A 33 -12.54 10.34 4.71
C GLN A 33 -12.40 11.35 3.56
N GLY A 34 -11.76 12.49 3.81
CA GLY A 34 -11.48 13.51 2.80
C GLY A 34 -10.63 12.99 1.65
N TRP A 35 -9.61 12.16 1.93
CA TRP A 35 -8.80 11.55 0.88
C TRP A 35 -9.62 10.61 -0.01
N LEU A 36 -10.49 9.79 0.56
CA LEU A 36 -11.32 8.87 -0.20
C LEU A 36 -12.46 9.57 -0.96
N ALA A 37 -12.86 10.76 -0.54
CA ALA A 37 -13.81 11.61 -1.24
C ALA A 37 -13.15 12.48 -2.34
N ASP A 38 -11.84 12.71 -2.29
CA ASP A 38 -11.12 13.48 -3.30
C ASP A 38 -10.95 12.65 -4.61
N ALA A 39 -11.58 13.13 -5.68
CA ALA A 39 -11.59 12.44 -6.97
C ALA A 39 -10.17 12.24 -7.54
N GLU A 40 -9.21 13.14 -7.30
CA GLU A 40 -7.83 12.98 -7.78
C GLU A 40 -7.06 11.92 -6.97
N VAL A 41 -7.34 11.80 -5.67
CA VAL A 41 -6.72 10.77 -4.81
C VAL A 41 -7.33 9.41 -5.12
N ASN A 42 -8.64 9.36 -5.28
CA ASN A 42 -9.43 8.14 -5.35
C ASN A 42 -9.49 7.52 -6.77
N GLN A 43 -9.18 8.26 -7.84
CA GLN A 43 -9.41 7.88 -9.24
C GLN A 43 -8.89 6.50 -9.65
N PHE A 44 -7.82 6.01 -9.01
CA PHE A 44 -7.21 4.70 -9.30
C PHE A 44 -7.41 3.67 -8.19
N LEU A 45 -8.16 4.00 -7.14
CA LEU A 45 -8.48 3.06 -6.07
C LEU A 45 -9.73 2.25 -6.44
N GLU A 46 -9.71 0.96 -6.15
CA GLU A 46 -10.90 0.11 -6.36
C GLU A 46 -12.08 0.55 -5.47
N THR A 47 -11.78 1.22 -4.36
CA THR A 47 -12.76 1.76 -3.43
C THR A 47 -13.54 2.96 -3.97
N ARG A 48 -13.12 3.55 -5.12
CA ARG A 48 -13.81 4.70 -5.75
C ARG A 48 -15.28 4.45 -6.11
N TRP A 49 -15.67 3.18 -6.19
CA TRP A 49 -17.05 2.77 -6.50
C TRP A 49 -17.98 2.71 -5.29
N ALA A 50 -17.44 2.91 -4.09
CA ALA A 50 -18.18 2.88 -2.85
C ALA A 50 -18.22 4.27 -2.19
N GLU A 51 -19.29 4.52 -1.45
CA GLU A 51 -19.35 5.68 -0.56
C GLU A 51 -18.55 5.39 0.71
N HIS A 52 -17.73 6.36 1.14
CA HIS A 52 -16.87 6.24 2.31
C HIS A 52 -17.38 7.13 3.44
N THR A 53 -18.01 6.50 4.42
CA THR A 53 -18.37 7.13 5.70
C THR A 53 -17.27 6.89 6.73
N GLY A 54 -17.24 7.68 7.80
CA GLY A 54 -16.34 7.43 8.93
C GLY A 54 -16.50 6.03 9.52
N ASP A 55 -17.75 5.51 9.56
CA ASP A 55 -18.04 4.17 10.08
C ASP A 55 -17.52 3.07 9.14
N SER A 56 -17.72 3.19 7.82
CA SER A 56 -17.22 2.20 6.86
C SER A 56 -15.67 2.14 6.84
N ILE A 57 -15.01 3.28 7.05
CA ILE A 57 -13.54 3.34 7.18
C ILE A 57 -13.09 2.65 8.48
N ARG A 58 -13.77 2.90 9.60
CA ARG A 58 -13.46 2.23 10.89
C ARG A 58 -13.64 0.72 10.79
N GLU A 59 -14.73 0.27 10.19
CA GLU A 59 -15.00 -1.16 9.97
C GLU A 59 -13.91 -1.80 9.10
N PHE A 60 -13.51 -1.14 8.01
CA PHE A 60 -12.39 -1.60 7.18
C PHE A 60 -11.09 -1.71 7.97
N VAL A 61 -10.72 -0.67 8.73
CA VAL A 61 -9.49 -0.68 9.53
C VAL A 61 -9.55 -1.75 10.63
N SER A 62 -10.69 -1.91 11.33
CA SER A 62 -10.85 -3.00 12.32
C SER A 62 -10.60 -4.36 11.71
N ARG A 63 -11.24 -4.65 10.56
CA ARG A 63 -11.05 -5.91 9.84
C ARG A 63 -9.59 -6.14 9.41
N MET A 64 -8.89 -5.09 8.96
CA MET A 64 -7.47 -5.20 8.60
C MET A 64 -6.58 -5.47 9.81
N ARG A 65 -6.90 -4.89 10.98
CA ARG A 65 -6.17 -5.11 12.23
C ARG A 65 -6.36 -6.52 12.80
N GLU A 66 -7.49 -7.16 12.52
CA GLU A 66 -7.82 -8.53 12.93
C GLU A 66 -7.39 -9.58 11.90
N SER A 67 -6.89 -9.15 10.74
CA SER A 67 -6.52 -10.05 9.66
C SER A 67 -5.19 -10.75 9.91
N ASP A 68 -5.15 -12.05 9.65
CA ASP A 68 -3.91 -12.85 9.65
C ASP A 68 -3.14 -12.78 8.33
N SER A 69 -3.74 -12.18 7.29
CA SER A 69 -3.20 -12.14 5.92
C SER A 69 -3.00 -10.74 5.36
N ASP A 70 -3.26 -9.70 6.16
CA ASP A 70 -3.15 -8.32 5.73
C ASP A 70 -2.48 -7.45 6.79
N TYR A 71 -1.55 -6.62 6.37
CA TYR A 71 -0.91 -5.59 7.19
C TYR A 71 -1.19 -4.22 6.58
N LEU A 72 -1.99 -3.42 7.28
CA LEU A 72 -2.33 -2.06 6.86
C LEU A 72 -1.53 -1.05 7.68
N PHE A 73 -0.73 -0.24 7.00
CA PHE A 73 0.11 0.79 7.60
C PHE A 73 -0.34 2.19 7.22
N ALA A 74 -0.28 3.10 8.18
CA ALA A 74 -0.27 4.52 7.94
C ALA A 74 1.11 4.94 7.45
N ILE A 75 1.16 5.77 6.42
CA ILE A 75 2.37 6.44 5.95
C ILE A 75 2.44 7.77 6.71
N ILE A 76 3.46 7.93 7.51
CA ILE A 76 3.64 9.11 8.37
C ILE A 76 4.86 9.90 7.88
N GLU A 77 4.67 11.18 7.66
CA GLU A 77 5.76 12.12 7.37
C GLU A 77 6.71 12.19 8.58
N ALA A 78 8.01 11.97 8.36
CA ALA A 78 8.98 11.92 9.45
C ALA A 78 9.16 13.29 10.13
N ASP A 79 9.03 14.37 9.36
CA ASP A 79 9.05 15.74 9.86
C ASP A 79 7.62 16.20 10.18
N GLY A 80 7.26 16.20 11.46
CA GLY A 80 5.95 16.65 11.94
C GLY A 80 4.91 15.56 12.20
N ASP A 81 5.26 14.28 12.08
CA ASP A 81 4.39 13.13 12.42
C ASP A 81 2.99 13.17 11.76
N ARG A 82 2.89 13.76 10.57
CA ARG A 82 1.64 13.91 9.83
C ARG A 82 1.29 12.61 9.10
N HIS A 83 0.09 12.06 9.34
CA HIS A 83 -0.46 10.97 8.55
C HIS A 83 -0.81 11.48 7.14
N ILE A 84 -0.20 10.89 6.10
CA ILE A 84 -0.26 11.41 4.72
C ILE A 84 -0.78 10.42 3.68
N GLY A 85 -1.06 9.18 4.08
CA GLY A 85 -1.57 8.13 3.20
C GLY A 85 -1.49 6.77 3.86
N ASN A 86 -1.85 5.73 3.11
CA ASN A 86 -1.80 4.35 3.60
C ASN A 86 -1.13 3.41 2.62
N ILE A 87 -0.54 2.34 3.14
CA ILE A 87 0.02 1.24 2.37
C ILE A 87 -0.37 -0.09 3.03
N LYS A 88 -0.72 -1.06 2.21
CA LYS A 88 -1.08 -2.41 2.65
C LYS A 88 -0.20 -3.44 1.97
N LEU A 89 0.32 -4.39 2.76
CA LEU A 89 0.70 -5.71 2.29
C LEU A 89 -0.46 -6.65 2.61
N GLY A 90 -1.09 -7.22 1.60
CA GLY A 90 -2.28 -8.03 1.79
C GLY A 90 -2.32 -9.26 0.91
N SER A 91 -3.39 -10.06 1.10
CA SER A 91 -3.54 -11.32 0.39
C SER A 91 -2.32 -12.23 0.57
N ILE A 92 -1.73 -12.22 1.77
CA ILE A 92 -0.53 -13.01 2.06
C ILE A 92 -0.84 -14.49 1.91
N ASN A 93 -0.12 -15.14 1.01
CA ASN A 93 -0.17 -16.58 0.85
C ASN A 93 1.04 -17.22 1.57
N PRO A 94 0.83 -17.92 2.70
CA PRO A 94 1.93 -18.47 3.49
C PRO A 94 2.62 -19.68 2.82
N VAL A 95 1.93 -20.36 1.91
CA VAL A 95 2.48 -21.52 1.19
C VAL A 95 3.40 -21.05 0.08
N HIS A 96 2.93 -20.11 -0.74
CA HIS A 96 3.71 -19.56 -1.85
C HIS A 96 4.57 -18.35 -1.45
N ARG A 97 4.43 -17.88 -0.21
CA ARG A 97 5.19 -16.77 0.38
C ARG A 97 5.18 -15.50 -0.49
N HIS A 98 4.00 -15.11 -0.96
CA HIS A 98 3.80 -13.86 -1.68
C HIS A 98 2.73 -12.98 -1.05
N ALA A 99 2.77 -11.69 -1.36
CA ALA A 99 1.75 -10.71 -0.98
C ALA A 99 1.55 -9.67 -2.09
N ASP A 100 0.39 -9.02 -2.06
CA ASP A 100 0.09 -7.85 -2.88
C ASP A 100 0.38 -6.57 -2.10
N VAL A 101 1.06 -5.60 -2.71
CA VAL A 101 1.21 -4.26 -2.16
C VAL A 101 0.25 -3.30 -2.85
N SER A 102 -0.51 -2.55 -2.06
CA SER A 102 -1.39 -1.48 -2.51
C SER A 102 -1.23 -0.25 -1.64
N TYR A 103 -1.33 0.94 -2.21
CA TYR A 103 -1.07 2.19 -1.48
C TYR A 103 -1.74 3.38 -2.14
N PHE A 104 -1.89 4.44 -1.36
CA PHE A 104 -2.19 5.77 -1.86
C PHE A 104 -1.55 6.84 -0.96
N ILE A 105 -1.25 7.99 -1.55
CA ILE A 105 -0.84 9.19 -0.83
C ILE A 105 -2.03 10.15 -0.86
N GLY A 106 -2.64 10.37 0.31
CA GLY A 106 -3.83 11.20 0.47
C GLY A 106 -3.51 12.69 0.42
N GLU A 107 -2.36 13.10 0.97
CA GLU A 107 -1.93 14.48 0.98
C GLU A 107 -1.30 14.86 -0.38
N ARG A 108 -2.01 15.70 -1.16
CA ARG A 108 -1.60 16.07 -2.53
C ARG A 108 -0.31 16.87 -2.58
N ASP A 109 -0.02 17.67 -1.54
CA ASP A 109 1.23 18.41 -1.39
C ASP A 109 2.46 17.50 -1.26
N MET A 110 2.26 16.22 -0.95
CA MET A 110 3.31 15.20 -0.83
C MET A 110 3.57 14.43 -2.13
N TRP A 111 2.79 14.68 -3.18
CA TRP A 111 2.98 14.02 -4.47
C TRP A 111 4.26 14.50 -5.17
N GLY A 112 4.86 13.61 -5.95
CA GLY A 112 6.09 13.91 -6.70
C GLY A 112 7.38 13.95 -5.86
N LYS A 113 7.29 13.86 -4.53
CA LYS A 113 8.42 13.93 -3.60
C LYS A 113 9.09 12.58 -3.30
N GLY A 114 8.70 11.50 -4.00
CA GLY A 114 9.26 10.15 -3.80
C GLY A 114 8.71 9.39 -2.59
N ILE A 115 7.72 9.91 -1.91
CA ILE A 115 7.10 9.35 -0.72
C ILE A 115 6.56 7.93 -0.98
N ALA A 116 5.79 7.74 -2.05
CA ALA A 116 5.24 6.43 -2.41
C ALA A 116 6.36 5.40 -2.64
N THR A 117 7.42 5.76 -3.35
CA THR A 117 8.58 4.90 -3.58
C THR A 117 9.22 4.43 -2.27
N GLU A 118 9.39 5.35 -1.32
CA GLU A 118 9.98 5.04 -0.03
C GLU A 118 9.05 4.15 0.82
N ALA A 119 7.76 4.48 0.89
CA ALA A 119 6.78 3.65 1.60
C ALA A 119 6.72 2.22 1.04
N ILE A 120 6.74 2.06 -0.29
CA ILE A 120 6.79 0.74 -0.95
C ILE A 120 8.04 -0.04 -0.52
N ARG A 121 9.22 0.60 -0.52
CA ARG A 121 10.48 -0.04 -0.09
C ARG A 121 10.41 -0.50 1.36
N ILE A 122 9.89 0.32 2.26
CA ILE A 122 9.75 -0.03 3.69
C ILE A 122 8.82 -1.23 3.85
N ALA A 123 7.62 -1.20 3.24
CA ALA A 123 6.65 -2.28 3.33
C ALA A 123 7.19 -3.58 2.70
N THR A 124 7.88 -3.49 1.55
CA THR A 124 8.49 -4.63 0.86
C THR A 124 9.60 -5.25 1.71
N ARG A 125 10.46 -4.42 2.31
CA ARG A 125 11.51 -4.87 3.25
C ARG A 125 10.91 -5.59 4.45
N PHE A 126 9.85 -5.05 5.08
CA PHE A 126 9.10 -5.72 6.15
C PHE A 126 8.60 -7.10 5.68
N GLY A 127 8.01 -7.18 4.47
CA GLY A 127 7.55 -8.43 3.89
C GLY A 127 8.66 -9.47 3.76
N PHE A 128 9.84 -9.08 3.27
CA PHE A 128 10.96 -10.00 3.07
C PHE A 128 11.65 -10.37 4.38
N GLU A 129 11.94 -9.39 5.23
CA GLU A 129 12.74 -9.59 6.45
C GLU A 129 11.95 -10.22 7.59
N ARG A 130 10.69 -9.79 7.79
CA ARG A 130 9.86 -10.22 8.92
C ARG A 130 8.89 -11.35 8.55
N LEU A 131 8.16 -11.17 7.44
CA LEU A 131 7.17 -12.16 6.99
C LEU A 131 7.79 -13.29 6.17
N LYS A 132 9.10 -13.21 5.84
CA LYS A 132 9.83 -14.20 5.04
C LYS A 132 9.17 -14.47 3.68
N LEU A 133 8.57 -13.44 3.10
CA LEU A 133 8.01 -13.54 1.76
C LEU A 133 9.11 -13.81 0.75
N HIS A 134 8.76 -14.56 -0.29
CA HIS A 134 9.61 -14.77 -1.46
C HIS A 134 9.37 -13.70 -2.52
N ARG A 135 8.12 -13.17 -2.55
CA ARG A 135 7.68 -12.26 -3.61
C ARG A 135 6.70 -11.21 -3.07
N VAL A 136 6.83 -9.98 -3.55
CA VAL A 136 5.79 -8.95 -3.43
C VAL A 136 5.39 -8.50 -4.83
N GLN A 137 4.10 -8.32 -5.06
CA GLN A 137 3.56 -7.93 -6.35
C GLN A 137 2.59 -6.75 -6.23
N ALA A 138 2.34 -6.09 -7.34
CA ALA A 138 1.38 -5.01 -7.45
C ALA A 138 0.73 -5.00 -8.83
N VAL A 139 -0.49 -4.49 -8.91
CA VAL A 139 -1.17 -4.21 -10.17
C VAL A 139 -1.59 -2.75 -10.21
N VAL A 140 -1.47 -2.12 -11.37
CA VAL A 140 -1.85 -0.72 -11.57
C VAL A 140 -2.56 -0.55 -12.90
N SER A 141 -3.44 0.44 -12.99
CA SER A 141 -3.97 0.91 -14.27
C SER A 141 -2.83 1.47 -15.12
N SER A 142 -2.81 1.16 -16.42
CA SER A 142 -1.83 1.72 -17.35
C SER A 142 -1.88 3.25 -17.42
N ALA A 143 -3.00 3.86 -17.07
CA ALA A 143 -3.17 5.30 -16.95
C ALA A 143 -2.50 5.89 -15.70
N ASN A 144 -2.22 5.07 -14.67
CA ASN A 144 -1.58 5.52 -13.42
C ASN A 144 -0.04 5.53 -13.55
N ILE A 145 0.48 6.43 -14.39
CA ILE A 145 1.92 6.57 -14.65
C ILE A 145 2.72 6.88 -13.37
N ARG A 146 2.10 7.60 -12.41
CA ARG A 146 2.78 7.95 -11.15
C ARG A 146 3.05 6.70 -10.31
N SER A 147 2.06 5.81 -10.20
CA SER A 147 2.19 4.55 -9.46
C SER A 147 3.19 3.61 -10.15
N ALA A 148 3.11 3.47 -11.48
CA ALA A 148 4.06 2.67 -12.25
C ALA A 148 5.52 3.10 -11.98
N LYS A 149 5.81 4.41 -12.10
CA LYS A 149 7.14 4.95 -11.81
C LYS A 149 7.57 4.77 -10.34
N ALA A 150 6.63 4.82 -9.39
CA ALA A 150 6.96 4.60 -7.98
C ALA A 150 7.38 3.15 -7.73
N LEU A 151 6.68 2.17 -8.31
CA LEU A 151 7.02 0.75 -8.26
C LEU A 151 8.37 0.46 -8.91
N GLU A 152 8.60 0.95 -10.13
CA GLU A 152 9.87 0.78 -10.84
C GLU A 152 11.05 1.34 -10.03
N ARG A 153 10.91 2.55 -9.47
CA ARG A 153 11.92 3.15 -8.59
C ARG A 153 12.10 2.40 -7.26
N ALA A 154 11.09 1.69 -6.81
CA ALA A 154 11.18 0.83 -5.63
C ALA A 154 11.87 -0.51 -5.93
N GLY A 155 12.14 -0.82 -7.20
CA GLY A 155 12.83 -2.03 -7.64
C GLY A 155 11.91 -3.11 -8.21
N PHE A 156 10.64 -2.81 -8.43
CA PHE A 156 9.71 -3.74 -9.07
C PHE A 156 9.94 -3.80 -10.58
N PHE A 157 9.82 -4.98 -11.14
CA PHE A 157 9.88 -5.22 -12.57
C PHE A 157 8.47 -5.36 -13.14
N ARG A 158 8.26 -4.78 -14.32
CA ARG A 158 7.03 -5.00 -15.08
C ARG A 158 7.03 -6.42 -15.63
N GLU A 159 5.96 -7.18 -15.37
CA GLU A 159 5.87 -8.60 -15.70
C GLU A 159 4.77 -8.91 -16.71
N GLY A 160 3.76 -8.07 -16.81
CA GLY A 160 2.65 -8.35 -17.72
C GLY A 160 1.70 -7.19 -17.95
N LEU A 161 0.79 -7.42 -18.90
CA LEU A 161 -0.27 -6.50 -19.27
C LEU A 161 -1.54 -7.30 -19.56
N ALA A 162 -2.63 -6.96 -18.88
CA ALA A 162 -3.97 -7.44 -19.19
C ALA A 162 -4.77 -6.31 -19.86
N ARG A 163 -5.08 -6.50 -21.15
CA ARG A 163 -5.79 -5.48 -21.94
C ARG A 163 -7.22 -5.30 -21.46
N GLU A 164 -7.67 -4.04 -21.41
CA GLU A 164 -9.05 -3.65 -21.14
C GLU A 164 -9.66 -4.34 -19.91
N LYS A 165 -8.86 -4.51 -18.85
CA LYS A 165 -9.28 -5.23 -17.65
C LYS A 165 -9.99 -4.35 -16.64
N LEU A 166 -9.72 -3.03 -16.63
CA LEU A 166 -10.20 -2.10 -15.61
C LEU A 166 -11.23 -1.15 -16.21
N TRP A 167 -12.43 -1.12 -15.64
CA TRP A 167 -13.43 -0.10 -15.96
C TRP A 167 -13.08 1.22 -15.26
N THR A 168 -13.06 2.34 -15.99
CA THR A 168 -12.68 3.66 -15.47
C THR A 168 -13.89 4.55 -15.14
N GLY A 169 -15.08 4.14 -15.52
CA GLY A 169 -16.32 4.93 -15.42
C GLY A 169 -16.82 5.40 -16.79
N ASP A 170 -15.91 5.65 -17.70
CA ASP A 170 -16.19 6.15 -19.07
C ASP A 170 -15.54 5.28 -20.17
N GLY A 171 -14.69 4.33 -19.79
CA GLY A 171 -14.02 3.44 -20.74
C GLY A 171 -13.26 2.31 -20.03
N TRP A 172 -12.42 1.62 -20.80
CA TRP A 172 -11.59 0.53 -20.32
C TRP A 172 -10.11 0.92 -20.31
N SER A 173 -9.41 0.49 -19.28
CA SER A 173 -7.96 0.65 -19.14
C SER A 173 -7.28 -0.69 -19.02
N ASP A 174 -6.07 -0.79 -19.52
CA ASP A 174 -5.22 -1.95 -19.30
C ASP A 174 -4.74 -2.00 -17.84
N GLN A 175 -4.53 -3.21 -17.33
CA GLN A 175 -3.88 -3.45 -16.06
C GLN A 175 -2.45 -3.94 -16.29
N VAL A 176 -1.49 -3.28 -15.64
CA VAL A 176 -0.07 -3.67 -15.68
C VAL A 176 0.29 -4.35 -14.36
N SER A 177 0.93 -5.52 -14.44
CA SER A 177 1.45 -6.24 -13.28
C SER A 177 2.94 -5.98 -13.07
N TYR A 178 3.32 -5.86 -11.81
CA TYR A 178 4.68 -5.65 -11.33
C TYR A 178 5.02 -6.65 -10.24
N GLY A 179 6.30 -7.04 -10.14
CA GLY A 179 6.77 -7.93 -9.09
C GLY A 179 8.21 -7.65 -8.68
N ILE A 180 8.53 -8.01 -7.44
CA ILE A 180 9.89 -8.00 -6.91
C ILE A 180 10.10 -9.28 -6.09
N LEU A 181 11.29 -9.88 -6.18
CA LEU A 181 11.66 -11.07 -5.43
C LEU A 181 12.52 -10.70 -4.23
N GLY A 182 12.29 -11.36 -3.12
CA GLY A 182 13.20 -11.35 -1.98
C GLY A 182 14.49 -12.07 -2.38
N ILE A 183 15.64 -11.45 -2.11
CA ILE A 183 16.93 -12.12 -2.30
C ILE A 183 17.05 -13.15 -1.18
N PRO A 184 17.13 -14.47 -1.48
CA PRO A 184 17.39 -15.45 -0.43
C PRO A 184 18.73 -15.14 0.23
N PRO A 185 18.89 -15.40 1.55
CA PRO A 185 20.21 -15.35 2.16
C PRO A 185 21.16 -16.22 1.34
N VAL A 186 22.32 -15.67 1.01
CA VAL A 186 23.40 -16.43 0.36
C VAL A 186 23.94 -17.36 1.45
N ASP A 187 23.75 -18.69 1.27
CA ASP A 187 24.32 -19.71 2.14
C ASP A 187 25.85 -19.69 2.07
#